data_319724a355b3a052c98b0323e3113ec2
#
_entry.id   319724a355b3a052c98b0323e3113ec2
#
_cell.length_a   1.000
_cell.length_b   1.000
_cell.length_c   1.000
_cell.angle_alpha   90.00
_cell.angle_beta   90.00
_cell.angle_gamma   90.00
#
_symmetry.space_group_name_H-M   'P 1'
#
loop_
_entity.id
_entity.type
_entity.pdbx_description
1 polymer ?
#
loop_
_entity_poly.entity_id
_entity_poly.type
_entity_poly.pdbx_seq_one_letter_code
_entity_poly.pdbx_strand_id
1 'polypeptide(L)'
;MRHKPEPDTTLDHAPWSASPPRGAQLDGGAHTTELKLFNTGQTTYTTDDYYTPRWIFDAMGITFDLDVACPPFGPVNVPATNYYTQTDDGLTQPWYGRVWMNPPYSKPSPWVERWLDHANGIALLPYSKSKWLQTLWDSNAALVYIYSLKFERVDKRMNGSTPFPLGIWAIGDDNVKAIAKLGRVR
;
A
#
# COMPACT_ATOMS: atom_id res chain seq x y z
N MET A 1 -29.22 28.23 -44.36
CA MET A 1 -29.29 26.91 -43.73
C MET A 1 -27.94 26.26 -43.82
N ARG A 2 -27.18 26.20 -42.73
CA ARG A 2 -25.87 25.54 -42.70
C ARG A 2 -26.01 24.31 -41.81
N HIS A 3 -25.81 23.14 -42.42
CA HIS A 3 -25.85 21.85 -41.76
C HIS A 3 -24.67 21.73 -40.83
N LYS A 4 -24.95 21.38 -39.58
CA LYS A 4 -23.97 21.07 -38.52
C LYS A 4 -23.76 19.56 -38.58
N PRO A 5 -22.54 19.04 -38.70
CA PRO A 5 -22.30 17.60 -38.60
C PRO A 5 -22.44 17.12 -37.15
N GLU A 6 -23.14 15.99 -36.99
CA GLU A 6 -23.22 15.26 -35.74
C GLU A 6 -21.86 14.60 -35.39
N PRO A 7 -21.54 14.47 -34.13
CA PRO A 7 -20.32 13.78 -33.70
C PRO A 7 -20.50 12.25 -33.82
N ASP A 8 -19.54 11.63 -34.49
CA ASP A 8 -19.37 10.18 -34.60
C ASP A 8 -19.13 9.56 -33.22
N THR A 9 -20.09 8.75 -32.75
CA THR A 9 -20.03 8.00 -31.50
C THR A 9 -19.70 6.54 -31.76
N THR A 10 -18.50 6.26 -32.26
CA THR A 10 -17.96 4.89 -32.26
C THR A 10 -16.62 4.88 -31.60
N LEU A 11 -16.61 4.97 -30.25
CA LEU A 11 -15.48 4.50 -29.47
C LEU A 11 -15.74 3.04 -29.11
N ASP A 12 -15.12 2.16 -29.87
CA ASP A 12 -14.97 0.74 -29.57
C ASP A 12 -14.22 0.61 -28.20
N HIS A 13 -15.01 0.36 -27.17
CA HIS A 13 -14.46 -0.12 -25.91
C HIS A 13 -14.13 -1.60 -26.07
N ALA A 14 -12.90 -1.91 -26.41
CA ALA A 14 -12.37 -3.25 -26.23
C ALA A 14 -12.42 -3.58 -24.75
N PRO A 15 -13.14 -4.63 -24.32
CA PRO A 15 -13.13 -5.04 -22.94
C PRO A 15 -11.76 -5.63 -22.61
N TRP A 16 -11.07 -5.01 -21.66
CA TRP A 16 -9.89 -5.58 -21.02
C TRP A 16 -10.33 -6.83 -20.24
N SER A 17 -10.24 -7.99 -20.86
CA SER A 17 -10.39 -9.28 -20.19
C SER A 17 -9.03 -9.72 -19.65
N ALA A 18 -8.60 -9.15 -18.57
CA ALA A 18 -7.58 -9.78 -17.73
C ALA A 18 -8.29 -10.90 -16.97
N SER A 19 -8.19 -12.11 -17.46
CA SER A 19 -8.57 -13.31 -16.70
C SER A 19 -7.71 -13.37 -15.45
N PRO A 20 -8.29 -13.65 -14.27
CA PRO A 20 -7.49 -13.92 -13.08
C PRO A 20 -6.60 -15.14 -13.33
N PRO A 21 -5.40 -15.21 -12.72
CA PRO A 21 -4.56 -16.39 -12.85
C PRO A 21 -5.35 -17.62 -12.40
N ARG A 22 -5.38 -18.63 -13.27
CA ARG A 22 -6.09 -19.89 -13.01
C ARG A 22 -5.53 -20.51 -11.76
N GLY A 23 -6.42 -20.76 -10.80
CA GLY A 23 -6.16 -21.62 -9.68
C GLY A 23 -5.57 -22.95 -10.15
N ALA A 24 -4.56 -23.43 -9.47
CA ALA A 24 -3.94 -24.71 -9.72
C ALA A 24 -5.01 -25.80 -9.77
N GLN A 25 -5.01 -26.52 -10.87
CA GLN A 25 -5.84 -27.69 -11.10
C GLN A 25 -5.40 -28.76 -10.11
N LEU A 26 -6.30 -29.19 -9.25
CA LEU A 26 -6.07 -30.30 -8.34
C LEU A 26 -6.08 -31.59 -9.15
N ASP A 27 -4.92 -32.05 -9.55
CA ASP A 27 -4.74 -33.43 -10.00
C ASP A 27 -4.85 -34.34 -8.79
N GLY A 28 -5.83 -35.28 -8.87
CA GLY A 28 -6.09 -36.27 -7.84
C GLY A 28 -4.95 -37.28 -7.77
N GLY A 29 -3.96 -37.01 -6.96
CA GLY A 29 -2.94 -37.92 -6.53
C GLY A 29 -2.83 -37.83 -5.02
N ALA A 30 -3.23 -38.89 -4.31
CA ALA A 30 -3.12 -38.99 -2.85
C ALA A 30 -1.64 -38.98 -2.43
N HIS A 31 -1.08 -37.80 -2.28
CA HIS A 31 0.09 -37.56 -1.45
C HIS A 31 -0.37 -36.73 -0.26
N THR A 32 -0.55 -37.41 0.85
CA THR A 32 -0.55 -36.80 2.20
C THR A 32 0.78 -36.08 2.36
N THR A 33 0.82 -34.83 1.87
CA THR A 33 1.86 -33.90 2.28
C THR A 33 1.50 -33.53 3.72
N GLU A 34 2.15 -34.22 4.67
CA GLU A 34 2.21 -33.77 6.05
C GLU A 34 2.55 -32.28 6.03
N LEU A 35 1.55 -31.44 6.34
CA LEU A 35 1.81 -30.14 6.86
C LEU A 35 2.61 -30.36 8.13
N LYS A 36 3.93 -30.36 8.02
CA LYS A 36 4.81 -30.20 9.17
C LYS A 36 4.47 -28.83 9.77
N LEU A 37 3.50 -28.84 10.65
CA LEU A 37 3.34 -27.83 11.68
C LEU A 37 4.68 -27.84 12.43
N PHE A 38 5.59 -26.97 12.03
CA PHE A 38 6.76 -26.65 12.83
C PHE A 38 6.25 -25.96 14.08
N ASN A 39 5.91 -26.77 15.05
CA ASN A 39 5.62 -26.34 16.42
C ASN A 39 6.95 -25.95 17.10
N THR A 40 7.55 -24.86 16.64
CA THR A 40 8.56 -24.14 17.39
C THR A 40 7.92 -22.85 17.85
N GLY A 41 7.54 -22.82 19.12
CA GLY A 41 6.76 -21.76 19.78
C GLY A 41 7.41 -20.39 19.87
N GLN A 42 7.95 -19.87 18.79
CA GLN A 42 8.28 -18.47 18.59
C GLN A 42 8.10 -18.11 17.13
N THR A 43 6.90 -17.71 16.76
CA THR A 43 6.72 -16.96 15.53
C THR A 43 7.42 -15.60 15.75
N THR A 44 8.60 -15.45 15.18
CA THR A 44 9.31 -14.17 15.16
C THR A 44 8.59 -13.27 14.14
N TYR A 45 7.63 -12.48 14.63
CA TYR A 45 7.00 -11.45 13.82
C TYR A 45 8.01 -10.35 13.55
N THR A 46 8.18 -10.00 12.30
CA THR A 46 9.02 -8.88 11.86
C THR A 46 8.22 -7.59 11.87
N THR A 47 8.90 -6.45 11.70
CA THR A 47 8.24 -5.14 11.51
C THR A 47 7.45 -5.06 10.21
N ASP A 48 7.50 -6.08 9.40
CA ASP A 48 6.84 -6.17 8.10
C ASP A 48 5.47 -6.88 8.19
N ASP A 49 5.12 -7.44 9.36
CA ASP A 49 3.89 -8.22 9.61
C ASP A 49 2.76 -7.38 10.26
N TYR A 50 2.77 -6.07 10.06
CA TYR A 50 1.82 -5.17 10.67
C TYR A 50 0.87 -4.54 9.65
N TYR A 51 -0.42 -4.52 9.99
CA TYR A 51 -1.43 -3.81 9.23
C TYR A 51 -1.66 -2.40 9.79
N THR A 52 -1.70 -1.43 8.90
CA THR A 52 -2.17 -0.08 9.25
C THR A 52 -3.62 -0.16 9.72
N PRO A 53 -3.97 0.42 10.87
CA PRO A 53 -5.31 0.30 11.41
C PRO A 53 -6.34 1.01 10.54
N ARG A 54 -7.53 0.40 10.45
CA ARG A 54 -8.65 0.82 9.60
C ARG A 54 -9.04 2.29 9.77
N TRP A 55 -8.99 2.79 11.01
CA TRP A 55 -9.40 4.16 11.30
C TRP A 55 -8.60 5.24 10.56
N ILE A 56 -7.34 4.96 10.19
CA ILE A 56 -6.52 5.87 9.38
C ILE A 56 -7.19 6.11 8.02
N PHE A 57 -7.63 5.04 7.37
CA PHE A 57 -8.28 5.11 6.06
C PHE A 57 -9.69 5.70 6.15
N ASP A 58 -10.44 5.34 7.18
CA ASP A 58 -11.79 5.89 7.43
C ASP A 58 -11.73 7.40 7.66
N ALA A 59 -10.72 7.88 8.40
CA ALA A 59 -10.51 9.32 8.62
C ALA A 59 -10.11 10.06 7.34
N MET A 60 -9.23 9.49 6.52
CA MET A 60 -8.86 10.06 5.23
C MET A 60 -10.04 10.11 4.26
N GLY A 61 -10.90 9.10 4.26
CA GLY A 61 -12.10 9.02 3.43
C GLY A 61 -11.81 8.97 1.94
N ILE A 62 -10.73 8.30 1.54
CA ILE A 62 -10.32 8.07 0.15
C ILE A 62 -10.01 6.60 -0.10
N THR A 63 -10.01 6.22 -1.37
CA THR A 63 -9.59 4.89 -1.84
C THR A 63 -8.30 4.98 -2.64
N PHE A 64 -7.63 3.85 -2.81
CA PHE A 64 -6.40 3.72 -3.57
C PHE A 64 -6.62 2.80 -4.78
N ASP A 65 -5.92 3.09 -5.87
CA ASP A 65 -5.91 2.21 -7.04
C ASP A 65 -5.00 1.01 -6.80
N LEU A 66 -3.96 1.21 -5.97
CA LEU A 66 -2.92 0.21 -5.75
C LEU A 66 -2.31 0.31 -4.36
N ASP A 67 -2.21 -0.81 -3.63
CA ASP A 67 -1.32 -1.00 -2.49
C ASP A 67 -0.03 -1.66 -2.99
N VAL A 68 1.07 -0.90 -3.00
CA VAL A 68 2.32 -1.34 -3.63
C VAL A 68 3.18 -2.27 -2.77
N ALA A 69 2.86 -2.41 -1.48
CA ALA A 69 3.64 -3.18 -0.51
C ALA A 69 2.71 -3.92 0.46
N CYS A 70 1.73 -4.60 -0.09
CA CYS A 70 0.70 -5.31 0.66
C CYS A 70 1.28 -6.54 1.39
N PRO A 71 0.87 -6.80 2.64
CA PRO A 71 1.17 -8.04 3.33
C PRO A 71 0.70 -9.29 2.56
N PRO A 72 1.30 -10.47 2.82
CA PRO A 72 1.02 -11.70 2.05
C PRO A 72 -0.45 -12.13 2.00
N PHE A 73 -1.25 -11.73 2.98
CA PHE A 73 -2.67 -12.11 3.09
C PHE A 73 -3.64 -11.10 2.47
N GLY A 74 -3.13 -10.13 1.72
CA GLY A 74 -3.93 -9.12 1.05
C GLY A 74 -4.15 -7.83 1.86
N PRO A 75 -4.85 -6.85 1.27
CA PRO A 75 -5.05 -5.51 1.83
C PRO A 75 -6.19 -5.50 2.87
N VAL A 76 -5.94 -6.05 4.08
CA VAL A 76 -6.97 -6.26 5.12
C VAL A 76 -7.71 -4.97 5.51
N ASN A 77 -7.00 -3.85 5.66
CA ASN A 77 -7.59 -2.57 6.07
C ASN A 77 -7.48 -1.50 4.98
N VAL A 78 -6.55 -1.66 4.04
CA VAL A 78 -6.30 -0.69 2.98
C VAL A 78 -7.42 -0.74 1.96
N PRO A 79 -8.14 0.36 1.69
CA PRO A 79 -9.20 0.39 0.68
C PRO A 79 -8.59 0.54 -0.73
N ALA A 80 -7.80 -0.44 -1.16
CA ALA A 80 -7.15 -0.48 -2.46
C ALA A 80 -7.86 -1.46 -3.40
N THR A 81 -7.96 -1.09 -4.69
CA THR A 81 -8.59 -1.93 -5.73
C THR A 81 -7.67 -3.07 -6.15
N ASN A 82 -6.37 -2.80 -6.19
CA ASN A 82 -5.32 -3.76 -6.54
C ASN A 82 -4.19 -3.70 -5.52
N TYR A 83 -3.34 -4.73 -5.52
CA TYR A 83 -2.20 -4.77 -4.59
C TYR A 83 -1.07 -5.63 -5.12
N TYR A 84 0.13 -5.36 -4.64
CA TYR A 84 1.31 -6.21 -4.82
C TYR A 84 1.79 -6.73 -3.48
N THR A 85 1.99 -8.03 -3.41
CA THR A 85 2.57 -8.70 -2.25
C THR A 85 4.09 -8.84 -2.40
N GLN A 86 4.75 -9.37 -1.39
CA GLN A 86 6.19 -9.69 -1.48
C GLN A 86 6.51 -10.63 -2.65
N THR A 87 5.61 -11.54 -2.99
CA THR A 87 5.80 -12.48 -4.10
C THR A 87 5.77 -11.80 -5.47
N ASP A 88 4.99 -10.71 -5.58
CA ASP A 88 4.90 -9.93 -6.82
C ASP A 88 6.08 -8.98 -7.01
N ASP A 89 6.78 -8.63 -5.92
CA ASP A 89 7.83 -7.63 -5.87
C ASP A 89 7.39 -6.26 -6.40
N GLY A 90 6.64 -5.54 -5.56
CA GLY A 90 6.06 -4.24 -5.93
C GLY A 90 7.07 -3.20 -6.44
N LEU A 91 8.37 -3.35 -6.13
CA LEU A 91 9.41 -2.49 -6.69
C LEU A 91 9.67 -2.73 -8.19
N THR A 92 9.32 -3.88 -8.71
CA THR A 92 9.53 -4.22 -10.14
C THR A 92 8.27 -4.06 -10.98
N GLN A 93 7.09 -4.00 -10.34
CA GLN A 93 5.80 -3.93 -11.03
C GLN A 93 5.42 -2.48 -11.41
N PRO A 94 4.61 -2.26 -12.45
CA PRO A 94 4.16 -0.91 -12.79
C PRO A 94 3.24 -0.32 -11.71
N TRP A 95 3.50 0.93 -11.30
CA TRP A 95 2.61 1.67 -10.42
C TRP A 95 1.68 2.57 -11.23
N TYR A 96 0.44 2.72 -10.77
CA TYR A 96 -0.57 3.54 -11.44
C TYR A 96 -1.58 4.12 -10.45
N GLY A 97 -2.24 5.19 -10.86
CA GLY A 97 -3.27 5.86 -10.07
C GLY A 97 -2.77 6.38 -8.73
N ARG A 98 -3.64 6.42 -7.74
CA ARG A 98 -3.31 6.78 -6.36
C ARG A 98 -2.78 5.55 -5.64
N VAL A 99 -1.54 5.60 -5.17
CA VAL A 99 -0.93 4.49 -4.45
C VAL A 99 -0.97 4.66 -2.94
N TRP A 100 -1.14 3.54 -2.23
CA TRP A 100 -0.80 3.40 -0.81
C TRP A 100 0.54 2.69 -0.70
N MET A 101 1.43 3.18 0.16
CA MET A 101 2.75 2.59 0.39
C MET A 101 3.06 2.50 1.89
N ASN A 102 3.10 1.29 2.42
CA ASN A 102 3.63 0.97 3.75
C ASN A 102 4.70 -0.13 3.58
N PRO A 103 5.93 0.24 3.16
CA PRO A 103 6.93 -0.73 2.73
C PRO A 103 7.62 -1.39 3.92
N PRO A 104 8.39 -2.47 3.70
CA PRO A 104 9.30 -3.03 4.69
C PRO A 104 10.25 -1.96 5.21
N TYR A 105 10.23 -1.73 6.54
CA TYR A 105 11.04 -0.66 7.17
C TYR A 105 12.53 -1.00 7.26
N SER A 106 12.91 -2.23 6.94
CA SER A 106 14.31 -2.67 6.87
C SER A 106 15.07 -2.05 5.69
N LYS A 107 14.40 -1.76 4.55
CA LYS A 107 15.01 -1.20 3.34
C LYS A 107 14.08 -0.18 2.66
N PRO A 108 13.78 0.96 3.26
CA PRO A 108 12.80 1.90 2.74
C PRO A 108 13.28 2.74 1.55
N SER A 109 14.60 2.93 1.37
CA SER A 109 15.16 3.84 0.34
C SER A 109 14.62 3.61 -1.07
N PRO A 110 14.67 2.40 -1.66
CA PRO A 110 14.19 2.21 -3.04
C PRO A 110 12.67 2.44 -3.16
N TRP A 111 11.92 2.18 -2.10
CA TRP A 111 10.49 2.46 -2.05
C TRP A 111 10.20 3.95 -2.05
N VAL A 112 10.96 4.72 -1.26
CA VAL A 112 10.83 6.19 -1.20
C VAL A 112 11.17 6.82 -2.55
N GLU A 113 12.29 6.42 -3.17
CA GLU A 113 12.71 6.91 -4.48
C GLU A 113 11.60 6.66 -5.52
N ARG A 114 11.09 5.42 -5.60
CA ARG A 114 10.03 5.06 -6.53
C ARG A 114 8.71 5.79 -6.26
N TRP A 115 8.37 6.01 -4.99
CA TRP A 115 7.16 6.74 -4.62
C TRP A 115 7.24 8.22 -5.01
N LEU A 116 8.41 8.83 -4.84
CA LEU A 116 8.66 10.21 -5.30
C LEU A 116 8.57 10.32 -6.83
N ASP A 117 9.12 9.35 -7.55
CA ASP A 117 9.04 9.30 -9.02
C ASP A 117 7.59 9.09 -9.50
N HIS A 118 6.81 8.29 -8.80
CA HIS A 118 5.38 8.09 -9.12
C HIS A 118 4.53 9.33 -8.85
N ALA A 119 4.88 10.11 -7.85
CA ALA A 119 4.33 11.43 -7.53
C ALA A 119 2.80 11.51 -7.30
N ASN A 120 2.13 10.42 -6.98
CA ASN A 120 0.69 10.39 -6.67
C ASN A 120 0.35 9.30 -5.65
N GLY A 121 0.20 9.67 -4.39
CA GLY A 121 -0.19 8.71 -3.35
C GLY A 121 0.14 9.14 -1.94
N ILE A 122 -0.04 8.19 -1.02
CA ILE A 122 0.21 8.34 0.40
C ILE A 122 1.15 7.24 0.88
N ALA A 123 2.15 7.61 1.68
CA ALA A 123 3.12 6.71 2.25
C ALA A 123 3.13 6.79 3.78
N LEU A 124 3.18 5.64 4.45
CA LEU A 124 3.40 5.53 5.89
C LEU A 124 4.83 5.06 6.14
N LEU A 125 5.64 5.86 6.78
CA LEU A 125 7.08 5.63 6.92
C LEU A 125 7.56 5.96 8.35
N PRO A 126 8.59 5.25 8.86
CA PRO A 126 9.18 5.59 10.14
C PRO A 126 9.82 6.98 10.08
N TYR A 127 9.63 7.76 11.15
CA TYR A 127 10.30 9.04 11.30
C TYR A 127 11.66 8.81 11.97
N SER A 128 12.68 8.56 11.14
CA SER A 128 14.00 8.14 11.60
C SER A 128 15.12 9.03 11.04
N LYS A 129 16.26 9.04 11.71
CA LYS A 129 17.45 9.75 11.23
C LYS A 129 18.10 8.97 10.07
N SER A 130 17.72 9.29 8.83
CA SER A 130 18.19 8.59 7.64
C SER A 130 18.28 9.50 6.41
N LYS A 131 19.09 9.11 5.42
CA LYS A 131 19.23 9.86 4.17
C LYS A 131 17.93 9.91 3.37
N TRP A 132 17.20 8.81 3.30
CA TRP A 132 15.93 8.78 2.57
C TRP A 132 14.86 9.69 3.20
N LEU A 133 14.90 9.92 4.52
CA LEU A 133 14.03 10.91 5.13
C LEU A 133 14.39 12.33 4.71
N GLN A 134 15.69 12.63 4.57
CA GLN A 134 16.11 13.92 4.03
C GLN A 134 15.60 14.13 2.60
N THR A 135 15.63 13.10 1.75
CA THR A 135 15.07 13.17 0.40
C THR A 135 13.58 13.53 0.40
N LEU A 136 12.80 12.99 1.36
CA LEU A 136 11.39 13.36 1.52
C LEU A 136 11.23 14.83 1.96
N TRP A 137 12.07 15.30 2.88
CA TRP A 137 12.06 16.70 3.32
C TRP A 137 12.43 17.68 2.22
N ASP A 138 13.31 17.30 1.32
CA ASP A 138 13.75 18.11 0.19
C ASP A 138 12.77 18.04 -1.00
N SER A 139 11.73 17.18 -0.90
CA SER A 139 10.68 17.04 -1.91
C SER A 139 9.48 17.96 -1.62
N ASN A 140 8.48 17.90 -2.52
CA ASN A 140 7.18 18.57 -2.34
C ASN A 140 6.15 17.74 -1.57
N ALA A 141 6.57 16.64 -0.94
CA ALA A 141 5.67 15.79 -0.17
C ALA A 141 5.21 16.47 1.12
N ALA A 142 3.92 16.51 1.34
CA ALA A 142 3.34 16.99 2.59
C ALA A 142 3.42 15.89 3.67
N LEU A 143 3.50 16.29 4.94
CA LEU A 143 3.66 15.40 6.08
C LEU A 143 2.61 15.66 7.15
N VAL A 144 2.02 14.58 7.67
CA VAL A 144 1.38 14.54 9.00
C VAL A 144 2.20 13.64 9.91
N TYR A 145 2.67 14.20 11.02
CA TYR A 145 3.45 13.48 12.02
C TYR A 145 2.56 12.68 12.96
N ILE A 146 2.85 11.40 13.14
CA ILE A 146 2.13 10.49 14.02
C ILE A 146 3.08 10.04 15.13
N TYR A 147 2.88 10.58 16.34
CA TYR A 147 3.74 10.27 17.48
C TYR A 147 3.70 8.78 17.86
N SER A 148 2.52 8.19 17.83
CA SER A 148 2.31 6.78 18.20
C SER A 148 1.18 6.19 17.39
N LEU A 149 1.42 5.06 16.75
CA LEU A 149 0.42 4.30 16.03
C LEU A 149 0.40 2.87 16.57
N LYS A 150 -0.79 2.40 16.93
CA LYS A 150 -1.00 1.01 17.29
C LYS A 150 -1.37 0.25 16.02
N PHE A 151 -0.42 -0.51 15.51
CA PHE A 151 -0.68 -1.38 14.36
C PHE A 151 -1.53 -2.58 14.75
N GLU A 152 -2.28 -3.08 13.80
CA GLU A 152 -2.98 -4.35 13.94
C GLU A 152 -2.06 -5.48 13.50
N ARG A 153 -1.97 -6.52 14.31
CA ARG A 153 -1.18 -7.72 13.99
C ARG A 153 -2.05 -8.79 13.37
N VAL A 154 -1.46 -9.58 12.49
CA VAL A 154 -2.12 -10.72 11.83
C VAL A 154 -2.72 -11.70 12.84
N ASP A 155 -2.03 -11.92 13.97
CA ASP A 155 -2.46 -12.88 15.00
C ASP A 155 -3.41 -12.32 16.05
N LYS A 156 -3.79 -11.04 15.96
CA LYS A 156 -4.66 -10.31 16.90
C LYS A 156 -4.22 -10.35 18.39
N ARG A 157 -3.05 -10.91 18.71
CA ARG A 157 -2.64 -11.16 20.09
C ARG A 157 -1.98 -9.96 20.79
N MET A 158 -1.49 -8.98 20.06
CA MET A 158 -0.88 -7.79 20.66
C MET A 158 -1.02 -6.57 19.75
N ASN A 159 -1.77 -5.57 20.23
CA ASN A 159 -1.75 -4.23 19.66
C ASN A 159 -0.51 -3.52 20.19
N GLY A 160 0.62 -3.63 19.52
CA GLY A 160 1.85 -2.92 19.88
C GLY A 160 1.88 -1.52 19.25
N SER A 161 2.25 -0.52 20.05
CA SER A 161 2.71 0.76 19.49
C SER A 161 4.07 0.58 18.89
N THR A 162 4.35 1.30 17.78
CA THR A 162 5.72 1.36 17.28
C THR A 162 6.63 2.01 18.30
N PRO A 163 7.88 1.52 18.46
CA PRO A 163 8.86 2.12 19.36
C PRO A 163 9.42 3.45 18.82
N PHE A 164 8.97 3.88 17.64
CA PHE A 164 9.38 5.09 16.94
C PHE A 164 8.17 5.81 16.36
N PRO A 165 8.25 7.13 16.20
CA PRO A 165 7.21 7.88 15.53
C PRO A 165 7.16 7.59 14.02
N LEU A 166 6.04 7.93 13.41
CA LEU A 166 5.76 7.72 11.99
C LEU A 166 5.43 9.04 11.30
N GLY A 167 5.63 9.06 9.99
CA GLY A 167 5.14 10.10 9.12
C GLY A 167 4.16 9.54 8.11
N ILE A 168 3.01 10.18 7.96
CA ILE A 168 2.13 9.96 6.82
C ILE A 168 2.46 11.06 5.81
N TRP A 169 3.01 10.65 4.68
CA TRP A 169 3.46 11.53 3.61
C TRP A 169 2.50 11.47 2.44
N ALA A 170 2.28 12.59 1.75
CA ALA A 170 1.37 12.67 0.61
C ALA A 170 1.94 13.52 -0.52
N ILE A 171 1.74 13.08 -1.76
CA ILE A 171 1.96 13.84 -2.98
C ILE A 171 0.67 13.83 -3.81
N GLY A 172 0.30 15.01 -4.34
CA GLY A 172 -0.96 15.27 -5.02
C GLY A 172 -1.99 15.93 -4.10
N ASP A 173 -2.67 16.97 -4.60
CA ASP A 173 -3.54 17.86 -3.81
C ASP A 173 -4.62 17.12 -3.03
N ASP A 174 -5.27 16.13 -3.62
CA ASP A 174 -6.34 15.38 -2.95
C ASP A 174 -5.79 14.45 -1.86
N ASN A 175 -4.58 13.94 -2.05
CA ASN A 175 -3.87 13.14 -1.05
C ASN A 175 -3.47 14.01 0.15
N VAL A 176 -2.99 15.23 -0.11
CA VAL A 176 -2.66 16.21 0.94
C VAL A 176 -3.89 16.61 1.73
N LYS A 177 -5.02 16.89 1.07
CA LYS A 177 -6.31 17.16 1.74
C LYS A 177 -6.77 15.95 2.57
N ALA A 178 -6.53 14.74 2.12
CA ALA A 178 -6.91 13.54 2.85
C ALA A 178 -6.11 13.38 4.14
N ILE A 179 -4.77 13.52 4.09
CA ILE A 179 -3.94 13.40 5.30
C ILE A 179 -4.17 14.56 6.28
N ALA A 180 -4.58 15.73 5.82
CA ALA A 180 -4.90 16.88 6.68
C ALA A 180 -6.02 16.58 7.70
N LYS A 181 -6.87 15.58 7.43
CA LYS A 181 -7.89 15.12 8.38
C LYS A 181 -7.32 14.31 9.56
N LEU A 182 -6.09 13.84 9.44
CA LEU A 182 -5.39 13.08 10.50
C LEU A 182 -4.62 13.98 11.45
N GLY A 183 -4.30 15.21 11.06
CA GLY A 183 -3.53 16.13 11.85
C GLY A 183 -2.99 17.32 11.07
N ARG A 184 -2.13 18.09 11.73
CA ARG A 184 -1.51 19.27 11.10
C ARG A 184 -0.53 18.84 10.00
N VAL A 185 -0.78 19.37 8.81
CA VAL A 185 0.12 19.19 7.65
C VAL A 185 1.30 20.16 7.71
N ARG A 186 2.45 19.69 7.37
CA ARG A 186 3.68 20.45 7.17
C ARG A 186 4.23 20.18 5.78
#